data_78ef098b519d07d0c01391974c8abb90
#
_entry.id   78ef098b519d07d0c01391974c8abb90
#
_cell.length_a   1.000
_cell.length_b   1.000
_cell.length_c   1.000
_cell.angle_alpha   90.00
_cell.angle_beta   90.00
_cell.angle_gamma   90.00
#
_symmetry.space_group_name_H-M   'P 1'
#
loop_
_entity.id
_entity.type
_entity.pdbx_description
1 polymer ?
#
loop_
_entity_poly.entity_id
_entity_poly.type
_entity_poly.pdbx_seq_one_letter_code
_entity_poly.pdbx_strand_id
1 'polypeptide(L)'
;LGTYANTMVLSPVRMIQLTVAGMIARTWGRVIMVGAAAVTEPAPNNVLSNMYRAGLAHYCKTLAGEVIRDGVTVNVVSPTAVLTERTRGTAAVRGARKGLTAEEELARREQASLAGRFGAPEDFGALVAFLAGGNAGYMTGANWRVDGGSAGGLG
;
A
#
# COMPACT_ATOMS: atom_id res chain seq x y z
N LEU A 1 11.89 -8.98 -15.13
CA LEU A 1 12.28 -8.99 -13.70
C LEU A 1 12.93 -7.66 -13.31
N GLY A 2 13.97 -7.19 -14.03
CA GLY A 2 14.72 -5.99 -13.65
C GLY A 2 13.87 -4.73 -13.48
N THR A 3 12.95 -4.45 -14.40
CA THR A 3 12.05 -3.28 -14.31
C THR A 3 11.14 -3.34 -13.08
N TYR A 4 10.57 -4.50 -12.79
CA TYR A 4 9.74 -4.69 -11.59
C TYR A 4 10.54 -4.53 -10.30
N ALA A 5 11.72 -5.15 -10.20
CA ALA A 5 12.60 -4.99 -9.06
C ALA A 5 12.98 -3.52 -8.84
N ASN A 6 13.35 -2.83 -9.92
CA ASN A 6 13.74 -1.43 -9.86
C ASN A 6 12.58 -0.53 -9.38
N THR A 7 11.40 -0.66 -9.98
CA THR A 7 10.26 0.21 -9.68
C THR A 7 9.64 -0.10 -8.31
N MET A 8 9.54 -1.37 -7.94
CA MET A 8 8.79 -1.77 -6.73
C MET A 8 9.65 -1.88 -5.47
N VAL A 9 10.97 -1.97 -5.60
CA VAL A 9 11.87 -2.12 -4.44
C VAL A 9 13.02 -1.14 -4.48
N LEU A 10 13.87 -1.19 -5.52
CA LEU A 10 15.13 -0.45 -5.50
C LEU A 10 14.93 1.07 -5.49
N SER A 11 14.00 1.61 -6.28
CA SER A 11 13.71 3.04 -6.28
C SER A 11 13.13 3.54 -4.96
N PRO A 12 12.11 2.90 -4.36
CA PRO A 12 11.63 3.26 -3.03
C PRO A 12 12.73 3.19 -1.95
N VAL A 13 13.52 2.12 -1.93
CA VAL A 13 14.62 1.97 -0.96
C VAL A 13 15.65 3.08 -1.12
N ARG A 14 16.06 3.41 -2.35
CA ARG A 14 16.99 4.53 -2.62
C ARG A 14 16.42 5.86 -2.15
N MET A 15 15.14 6.13 -2.40
CA MET A 15 14.49 7.36 -1.91
C MET A 15 14.53 7.45 -0.39
N ILE A 16 14.23 6.36 0.31
CA ILE A 16 14.31 6.30 1.77
C ILE A 16 15.74 6.54 2.23
N GLN A 17 16.72 5.85 1.66
CA GLN A 17 18.14 6.00 2.01
C GLN A 17 18.66 7.45 1.83
N LEU A 18 18.22 8.14 0.77
CA LEU A 18 18.60 9.53 0.51
C LEU A 18 17.95 10.54 1.46
N THR A 19 16.83 10.19 2.09
CA THR A 19 16.03 11.13 2.91
C THR A 19 16.11 10.85 4.41
N VAL A 20 16.31 9.60 4.81
CA VAL A 20 16.25 9.18 6.22
C VAL A 20 17.30 9.85 7.09
N ALA A 21 18.52 10.03 6.60
CA ALA A 21 19.59 10.70 7.34
C ALA A 21 19.22 12.13 7.73
N GLY A 22 18.60 12.89 6.81
CA GLY A 22 18.09 14.23 7.09
C GLY A 22 16.89 14.23 8.04
N MET A 23 16.08 13.17 8.07
CA MET A 23 14.99 13.00 9.05
C MET A 23 15.57 12.76 10.44
N ILE A 24 16.56 11.89 10.57
CA ILE A 24 17.26 11.60 11.83
C ILE A 24 17.92 12.87 12.39
N ALA A 25 18.65 13.62 11.55
CA ALA A 25 19.35 14.83 11.97
C ALA A 25 18.45 15.91 12.56
N ARG A 26 17.17 15.98 12.14
CA ARG A 26 16.17 16.91 12.71
C ARG A 26 15.23 16.27 13.74
N THR A 27 15.49 15.03 14.14
CA THR A 27 14.68 14.25 15.09
C THR A 27 13.19 14.21 14.74
N TRP A 28 12.89 14.23 13.44
CA TRP A 28 11.53 14.16 12.92
C TRP A 28 11.51 13.65 11.48
N GLY A 29 10.69 12.66 11.23
CA GLY A 29 10.45 12.14 9.88
C GLY A 29 9.24 11.22 9.82
N ARG A 30 8.67 11.11 8.63
CA ARG A 30 7.55 10.22 8.32
C ARG A 30 7.82 9.55 6.99
N VAL A 31 8.00 8.24 7.02
CA VAL A 31 8.10 7.39 5.82
C VAL A 31 6.80 6.61 5.71
N ILE A 32 6.07 6.84 4.64
CA ILE A 32 4.79 6.16 4.37
C ILE A 32 4.89 5.48 3.01
N MET A 33 4.92 4.15 3.04
CA MET A 33 5.00 3.33 1.85
C MET A 33 3.60 2.89 1.41
N VAL A 34 3.26 3.13 0.16
CA VAL A 34 2.02 2.59 -0.43
C VAL A 34 2.22 1.12 -0.79
N GLY A 35 1.62 0.26 0.02
CA GLY A 35 1.63 -1.19 -0.13
C GLY A 35 0.50 -1.72 -1.02
N ALA A 36 0.05 -2.90 -0.69
CA ALA A 36 -1.17 -3.56 -1.20
C ALA A 36 -1.56 -4.68 -0.25
N ALA A 37 -2.78 -5.22 -0.37
CA ALA A 37 -3.20 -6.42 0.36
C ALA A 37 -2.21 -7.59 0.23
N ALA A 38 -1.52 -7.68 -0.90
CA ALA A 38 -0.49 -8.68 -1.17
C ALA A 38 0.72 -8.67 -0.20
N VAL A 39 0.81 -7.68 0.69
CA VAL A 39 1.79 -7.69 1.80
C VAL A 39 1.48 -8.82 2.79
N THR A 40 0.21 -9.06 3.07
CA THR A 40 -0.26 -10.07 4.03
C THR A 40 -0.96 -11.25 3.35
N GLU A 41 -1.63 -11.02 2.24
CA GLU A 41 -2.42 -12.03 1.53
C GLU A 41 -2.00 -12.10 0.05
N PRO A 42 -1.26 -13.15 -0.35
CA PRO A 42 -0.80 -13.29 -1.73
C PRO A 42 -1.99 -13.40 -2.70
N ALA A 43 -2.07 -12.49 -3.65
CA ALA A 43 -3.10 -12.52 -4.68
C ALA A 43 -2.72 -13.54 -5.78
N PRO A 44 -3.66 -14.40 -6.23
CA PRO A 44 -3.43 -15.31 -7.35
C PRO A 44 -2.98 -14.57 -8.63
N ASN A 45 -2.09 -15.18 -9.40
CA ASN A 45 -1.57 -14.64 -10.66
C ASN A 45 -0.76 -13.32 -10.55
N ASN A 46 -0.30 -12.98 -9.33
CA ASN A 46 0.49 -11.76 -9.05
C ASN A 46 1.83 -12.07 -8.37
N VAL A 47 2.47 -13.18 -8.73
CA VAL A 47 3.68 -13.71 -8.05
C VAL A 47 4.75 -12.65 -7.82
N LEU A 48 5.14 -11.90 -8.86
CA LEU A 48 6.18 -10.87 -8.73
C LEU A 48 5.73 -9.70 -7.82
N SER A 49 4.49 -9.24 -7.97
CA SER A 49 3.96 -8.17 -7.12
C SER A 49 3.90 -8.61 -5.65
N ASN A 50 3.46 -9.83 -5.38
CA ASN A 50 3.41 -10.39 -4.02
C ASN A 50 4.81 -10.41 -3.39
N MET A 51 5.79 -10.96 -4.12
CA MET A 51 7.18 -11.06 -3.66
C MET A 51 7.79 -9.70 -3.34
N TYR A 52 7.71 -8.76 -4.27
CA TYR A 52 8.36 -7.44 -4.11
C TYR A 52 7.69 -6.57 -3.05
N ARG A 53 6.35 -6.62 -2.95
CA ARG A 53 5.64 -5.83 -1.93
C ARG A 53 5.85 -6.37 -0.54
N ALA A 54 5.86 -7.68 -0.36
CA ALA A 54 6.19 -8.30 0.92
C ALA A 54 7.63 -7.96 1.33
N GLY A 55 8.60 -8.09 0.43
CA GLY A 55 9.99 -7.73 0.71
C GLY A 55 10.18 -6.27 1.11
N LEU A 56 9.52 -5.33 0.41
CA LEU A 56 9.58 -3.92 0.75
C LEU A 56 8.90 -3.61 2.09
N ALA A 57 7.80 -4.29 2.42
CA ALA A 57 7.14 -4.13 3.71
C ALA A 57 8.02 -4.61 4.86
N HIS A 58 8.73 -5.72 4.69
CA HIS A 58 9.72 -6.19 5.68
C HIS A 58 10.89 -5.23 5.83
N TYR A 59 11.41 -4.66 4.73
CA TYR A 59 12.40 -3.59 4.79
C TYR A 59 11.90 -2.41 5.63
N CYS A 60 10.67 -1.93 5.38
CA CYS A 60 10.06 -0.86 6.16
C CYS A 60 9.91 -1.22 7.64
N LYS A 61 9.54 -2.47 7.95
CA LYS A 61 9.40 -2.96 9.33
C LYS A 61 10.74 -2.95 10.07
N THR A 62 11.80 -3.42 9.44
CA THR A 62 13.15 -3.41 10.02
C THR A 62 13.62 -1.98 10.27
N LEU A 63 13.54 -1.13 9.24
CA LEU A 63 13.94 0.27 9.35
C LEU A 63 13.18 1.03 10.45
N ALA A 64 11.89 0.74 10.61
CA ALA A 64 11.08 1.35 11.67
C ALA A 64 11.68 1.15 13.07
N GLY A 65 12.19 -0.04 13.35
CA GLY A 65 12.86 -0.34 14.62
C GLY A 65 14.20 0.39 14.79
N GLU A 66 14.90 0.62 13.68
CA GLU A 66 16.21 1.27 13.71
C GLU A 66 16.11 2.78 13.94
N VAL A 67 15.06 3.46 13.42
CA VAL A 67 14.99 4.92 13.39
C VAL A 67 13.96 5.54 14.32
N ILE A 68 13.18 4.74 15.05
CA ILE A 68 12.12 5.28 15.92
C ILE A 68 12.68 6.14 17.06
N ARG A 69 13.84 5.79 17.59
CA ARG A 69 14.51 6.57 18.67
C ARG A 69 14.93 7.96 18.20
N ASP A 70 15.08 8.13 16.91
CA ASP A 70 15.44 9.41 16.26
C ASP A 70 14.20 10.20 15.80
N GLY A 71 13.00 9.85 16.31
CA GLY A 71 11.76 10.55 16.01
C GLY A 71 11.21 10.30 14.59
N VAL A 72 11.72 9.28 13.90
CA VAL A 72 11.27 8.91 12.55
C VAL A 72 10.34 7.70 12.62
N THR A 73 9.15 7.81 12.02
CA THR A 73 8.23 6.67 11.87
C THR A 73 8.25 6.14 10.43
N VAL A 74 8.10 4.82 10.30
CA VAL A 74 8.05 4.14 9.00
C VAL A 74 6.84 3.21 8.99
N ASN A 75 5.89 3.46 8.10
CA ASN A 75 4.65 2.70 8.00
C ASN A 75 4.36 2.28 6.55
N VAL A 76 3.62 1.21 6.41
CA VAL A 76 3.04 0.78 5.14
C VAL A 76 1.53 1.04 5.19
N VAL A 77 0.94 1.56 4.11
CA VAL A 77 -0.51 1.70 3.95
C VAL A 77 -0.95 0.88 2.76
N SER A 78 -1.79 -0.10 2.97
CA SER A 78 -2.16 -1.10 1.97
C SER A 78 -3.63 -0.98 1.58
N PRO A 79 -3.93 -0.42 0.38
CA PRO A 79 -5.28 -0.42 -0.17
C PRO A 79 -5.60 -1.76 -0.85
N THR A 80 -6.90 -2.05 -0.98
CA THR A 80 -7.41 -3.11 -1.86
C THR A 80 -8.15 -2.52 -3.05
N ALA A 81 -9.46 -2.46 -2.98
CA ALA A 81 -10.35 -2.04 -4.05
C ALA A 81 -10.70 -0.54 -3.92
N VAL A 82 -9.79 0.34 -4.30
CA VAL A 82 -10.03 1.79 -4.39
C VAL A 82 -10.41 2.16 -5.81
N LEU A 83 -11.45 2.97 -5.98
CA LEU A 83 -11.94 3.41 -7.29
C LEU A 83 -11.08 4.57 -7.82
N THR A 84 -10.06 4.22 -8.56
CA THR A 84 -9.14 5.16 -9.22
C THR A 84 -9.31 5.08 -10.74
N GLU A 85 -8.74 6.03 -11.49
CA GLU A 85 -8.67 5.96 -12.95
C GLU A 85 -7.99 4.66 -13.42
N ARG A 86 -6.95 4.21 -12.73
CA ARG A 86 -6.31 2.93 -13.02
C ARG A 86 -7.28 1.75 -12.85
N THR A 87 -8.12 1.77 -11.81
CA THR A 87 -9.13 0.72 -11.57
C THR A 87 -10.15 0.72 -12.71
N ARG A 88 -10.63 1.87 -13.13
CA ARG A 88 -11.52 2.05 -14.30
C ARG A 88 -10.86 1.60 -15.60
N GLY A 89 -9.65 2.06 -15.88
CA GLY A 89 -8.91 1.72 -17.09
C GLY A 89 -8.56 0.23 -17.22
N THR A 90 -8.36 -0.48 -16.10
CA THR A 90 -8.12 -1.93 -16.14
C THR A 90 -9.39 -2.77 -16.17
N ALA A 91 -10.56 -2.19 -15.91
CA ALA A 91 -11.83 -2.91 -15.89
C ALA A 91 -12.19 -3.48 -17.26
N ALA A 92 -11.99 -2.73 -18.34
CA ALA A 92 -12.23 -3.19 -19.71
C ALA A 92 -11.42 -4.45 -20.05
N VAL A 93 -10.12 -4.44 -19.74
CA VAL A 93 -9.23 -5.59 -20.02
C VAL A 93 -9.62 -6.81 -19.18
N ARG A 94 -10.02 -6.61 -17.94
CA ARG A 94 -10.44 -7.69 -17.04
C ARG A 94 -11.81 -8.22 -17.40
N GLY A 95 -12.73 -7.33 -17.79
CA GLY A 95 -14.08 -7.68 -18.25
C GLY A 95 -14.02 -8.50 -19.52
N ALA A 96 -13.27 -8.05 -20.54
CA ALA A 96 -13.13 -8.76 -21.81
C ALA A 96 -12.65 -10.20 -21.66
N ARG A 97 -11.77 -10.49 -20.69
CA ARG A 97 -11.32 -11.87 -20.38
C ARG A 97 -12.43 -12.77 -19.81
N LYS A 98 -13.54 -12.19 -19.39
CA LYS A 98 -14.69 -12.87 -18.77
C LYS A 98 -15.96 -12.72 -19.61
N GLY A 99 -15.88 -12.11 -20.78
CA GLY A 99 -17.05 -11.79 -21.61
C GLY A 99 -17.95 -10.69 -21.03
N LEU A 100 -17.39 -9.80 -20.19
CA LEU A 100 -18.10 -8.69 -19.54
C LEU A 100 -17.67 -7.34 -20.11
N THR A 101 -18.54 -6.34 -20.05
CA THR A 101 -18.19 -4.94 -20.27
C THR A 101 -17.34 -4.40 -19.10
N ALA A 102 -16.76 -3.22 -19.26
CA ALA A 102 -16.03 -2.54 -18.17
C ALA A 102 -16.94 -2.24 -16.98
N GLU A 103 -18.16 -1.77 -17.26
CA GLU A 103 -19.18 -1.44 -16.27
C GLU A 103 -19.64 -2.67 -15.48
N GLU A 104 -19.91 -3.76 -16.18
CA GLU A 104 -20.29 -5.04 -15.56
C GLU A 104 -19.17 -5.61 -14.67
N GLU A 105 -17.92 -5.52 -15.12
CA GLU A 105 -16.77 -5.95 -14.28
C GLU A 105 -16.60 -5.06 -13.05
N LEU A 106 -16.81 -3.74 -13.17
CA LEU A 106 -16.80 -2.84 -12.01
C LEU A 106 -17.93 -3.17 -11.04
N ALA A 107 -19.16 -3.28 -11.51
CA ALA A 107 -20.32 -3.61 -10.69
C ALA A 107 -20.14 -4.97 -9.98
N ARG A 108 -19.63 -5.97 -10.69
CA ARG A 108 -19.33 -7.28 -10.12
C ARG A 108 -18.28 -7.20 -8.99
N ARG A 109 -17.25 -6.38 -9.16
CA ARG A 109 -16.20 -6.20 -8.15
C ARG A 109 -16.70 -5.42 -6.94
N GLU A 110 -17.56 -4.47 -7.16
CA GLU A 110 -18.22 -3.70 -6.11
C GLU A 110 -19.11 -4.59 -5.25
N GLN A 111 -19.95 -5.40 -5.86
CA GLN A 111 -20.79 -6.40 -5.17
C GLN A 111 -19.97 -7.46 -4.43
N ALA A 112 -18.79 -7.84 -4.94
CA ALA A 112 -17.90 -8.79 -4.29
C ALA A 112 -17.09 -8.18 -3.14
N SER A 113 -17.11 -6.87 -2.96
CA SER A 113 -16.49 -6.20 -1.81
C SER A 113 -17.32 -6.44 -0.55
N LEU A 114 -16.68 -6.74 0.57
CA LEU A 114 -17.38 -6.86 1.84
C LEU A 114 -18.08 -5.57 2.27
N ALA A 115 -17.51 -4.42 1.90
CA ALA A 115 -18.12 -3.12 2.15
C ALA A 115 -19.27 -2.78 1.19
N GLY A 116 -19.55 -3.61 0.18
CA GLY A 116 -20.56 -3.36 -0.86
C GLY A 116 -20.24 -2.16 -1.77
N ARG A 117 -19.04 -1.63 -1.68
CA ARG A 117 -18.56 -0.49 -2.49
C ARG A 117 -17.05 -0.55 -2.70
N PHE A 118 -16.58 0.22 -3.66
CA PHE A 118 -15.16 0.57 -3.71
C PHE A 118 -14.82 1.60 -2.61
N GLY A 119 -13.58 1.55 -2.11
CA GLY A 119 -13.02 2.68 -1.35
C GLY A 119 -12.84 3.90 -2.24
N ALA A 120 -13.00 5.09 -1.68
CA ALA A 120 -12.65 6.32 -2.35
C ALA A 120 -11.15 6.63 -2.15
N PRO A 121 -10.48 7.36 -3.08
CA PRO A 121 -9.12 7.84 -2.85
C PRO A 121 -8.97 8.64 -1.55
N GLU A 122 -10.00 9.36 -1.16
CA GLU A 122 -10.07 10.15 0.08
C GLU A 122 -10.03 9.28 1.34
N ASP A 123 -10.63 8.07 1.32
CA ASP A 123 -10.55 7.09 2.42
C ASP A 123 -9.08 6.73 2.70
N PHE A 124 -8.30 6.55 1.63
CA PHE A 124 -6.87 6.27 1.71
C PHE A 124 -6.05 7.51 2.12
N GLY A 125 -6.34 8.64 1.49
CA GLY A 125 -5.65 9.90 1.73
C GLY A 125 -5.76 10.40 3.17
N ALA A 126 -6.92 10.22 3.80
CA ALA A 126 -7.15 10.59 5.19
C ALA A 126 -6.20 9.87 6.16
N LEU A 127 -6.02 8.55 5.99
CA LEU A 127 -5.07 7.78 6.81
C LEU A 127 -3.62 8.22 6.56
N VAL A 128 -3.24 8.43 5.29
CA VAL A 128 -1.89 8.91 4.94
C VAL A 128 -1.63 10.27 5.58
N ALA A 129 -2.58 11.20 5.51
CA ALA A 129 -2.47 12.53 6.11
C ALA A 129 -2.33 12.45 7.64
N PHE A 130 -3.10 11.58 8.29
CA PHE A 130 -2.98 11.33 9.73
C PHE A 130 -1.59 10.79 10.11
N LEU A 131 -1.12 9.75 9.41
CA LEU A 131 0.20 9.15 9.67
C LEU A 131 1.36 10.11 9.37
N ALA A 132 1.18 11.06 8.46
CA ALA A 132 2.15 12.11 8.15
C ALA A 132 2.21 13.19 9.23
N GLY A 133 1.19 13.30 10.07
CA GLY A 133 1.07 14.33 11.10
C GLY A 133 1.88 14.08 12.37
N GLY A 134 1.89 15.06 13.26
CA GLY A 134 2.56 15.00 14.56
C GLY A 134 1.94 13.97 15.52
N ASN A 135 0.63 13.76 15.43
CA ASN A 135 -0.13 12.88 16.34
C ASN A 135 0.16 11.38 16.14
N ALA A 136 0.79 11.00 15.03
CA ALA A 136 1.16 9.63 14.74
C ALA A 136 2.59 9.24 15.15
N GLY A 137 3.21 10.01 16.05
CA GLY A 137 4.62 9.83 16.44
C GLY A 137 4.94 8.50 17.15
N TYR A 138 3.95 7.80 17.69
CA TYR A 138 4.10 6.48 18.33
C TYR A 138 3.60 5.32 17.45
N MET A 139 3.23 5.62 16.18
CA MET A 139 2.70 4.64 15.24
C MET A 139 3.77 4.36 14.18
N THR A 140 4.45 3.22 14.31
CA THR A 140 5.55 2.85 13.41
C THR A 140 5.64 1.33 13.21
N GLY A 141 6.19 0.90 12.10
CA GLY A 141 6.42 -0.50 11.77
C GLY A 141 5.15 -1.30 11.51
N ALA A 142 4.03 -0.64 11.23
CA ALA A 142 2.76 -1.28 10.96
C ALA A 142 2.41 -1.29 9.46
N ASN A 143 1.60 -2.26 9.07
CA ASN A 143 0.89 -2.29 7.79
C ASN A 143 -0.58 -1.91 8.04
N TRP A 144 -0.93 -0.69 7.68
CA TRP A 144 -2.28 -0.13 7.86
C TRP A 144 -3.13 -0.47 6.64
N ARG A 145 -4.21 -1.18 6.85
CA ARG A 145 -5.11 -1.59 5.76
C ARG A 145 -6.23 -0.58 5.56
N VAL A 146 -6.47 -0.21 4.30
CA VAL A 146 -7.62 0.57 3.84
C VAL A 146 -8.32 -0.31 2.80
N ASP A 147 -9.08 -1.29 3.26
CA ASP A 147 -9.49 -2.45 2.47
C ASP A 147 -10.97 -2.81 2.57
N GLY A 148 -11.76 -2.03 3.33
CA GLY A 148 -13.17 -2.32 3.56
C GLY A 148 -13.42 -3.68 4.24
N GLY A 149 -12.46 -4.17 5.04
CA GLY A 149 -12.54 -5.45 5.73
C GLY A 149 -12.21 -6.66 4.85
N SER A 150 -11.67 -6.47 3.64
CA SER A 150 -11.48 -7.55 2.67
C SER A 150 -10.42 -8.56 3.06
N ALA A 151 -9.46 -8.20 3.89
CA ALA A 151 -8.41 -9.12 4.33
C ALA A 151 -8.90 -10.06 5.43
N GLY A 152 -8.59 -11.36 5.31
CA GLY A 152 -9.13 -12.40 6.20
C GLY A 152 -8.52 -12.46 7.60
N GLY A 153 -7.41 -11.77 7.86
CA GLY A 153 -6.72 -11.76 9.16
C GLY A 153 -6.81 -10.42 9.90
N LEU A 154 -6.51 -10.44 11.20
CA LEU A 154 -6.48 -9.22 12.05
C LEU A 154 -5.20 -8.38 11.89
N GLY A 155 -4.52 -8.40 10.80
CA GLY A 155 -3.41 -7.50 10.55
C GLY A 155 -2.10 -8.16 10.25
#